data_1dabb434836e9e0c57d055cf92c0313c
#
_entry.id   1dabb434836e9e0c57d055cf92c0313c
#
_cell.length_a   1.000
_cell.length_b   1.000
_cell.length_c   1.000
_cell.angle_alpha   90.00
_cell.angle_beta   90.00
_cell.angle_gamma   90.00
#
_symmetry.space_group_name_H-M   'P 1'
#
loop_
_entity.id
_entity.type
_entity.pdbx_description
1 polymer ?
#
loop_
_entity_poly.entity_id
_entity_poly.type
_entity_poly.pdbx_seq_one_letter_code
_entity_poly.pdbx_strand_id
1 'polypeptide(L)'
;TRVSHTRDGLLASGLVAGLVKDRGSLSKALSDYLDFFVSKTTLEYNASKLPFAELVRWLKEQTRGTRYIEMGDVKFIEESGWVLIRASRTQPVLRIVAEARDQKSADSLLLRFTSLARRKLESN
;
A
#
# COMPACT_ATOMS: atom_id res chain seq x y z
N THR A 1 26.30 -17.53 3.29
CA THR A 1 24.98 -18.13 3.51
C THR A 1 24.00 -17.45 2.57
N ARG A 2 23.43 -18.19 1.62
CA ARG A 2 22.41 -17.66 0.71
C ARG A 2 21.09 -17.52 1.50
N VAL A 3 20.68 -16.30 1.77
CA VAL A 3 19.34 -16.03 2.31
C VAL A 3 18.32 -16.24 1.18
N SER A 4 17.33 -17.09 1.41
CA SER A 4 16.23 -17.30 0.49
C SER A 4 15.37 -16.04 0.41
N HIS A 5 15.01 -15.60 -0.79
CA HIS A 5 14.08 -14.48 -1.01
C HIS A 5 12.61 -14.88 -0.89
N THR A 6 12.32 -16.04 -0.30
CA THR A 6 10.95 -16.52 -0.02
C THR A 6 10.45 -15.99 1.33
N ARG A 7 9.13 -16.04 1.52
CA ARG A 7 8.52 -15.73 2.82
C ARG A 7 8.94 -16.81 3.83
N ASP A 8 9.84 -16.48 4.73
CA ASP A 8 10.36 -17.35 5.76
C ASP A 8 10.04 -16.76 7.15
N GLY A 9 8.94 -17.24 7.74
CA GLY A 9 8.49 -16.78 9.05
C GLY A 9 9.44 -17.19 10.19
N LEU A 10 10.15 -18.31 10.06
CA LEU A 10 11.10 -18.78 11.06
C LEU A 10 12.35 -17.89 11.07
N LEU A 11 12.89 -17.59 9.90
CA LEU A 11 14.01 -16.65 9.76
C LEU A 11 13.63 -15.26 10.27
N ALA A 12 12.45 -14.76 9.90
CA ALA A 12 11.95 -13.47 10.37
C ALA A 12 11.82 -13.44 11.91
N SER A 13 11.28 -14.49 12.52
CA SER A 13 11.18 -14.61 13.99
C SER A 13 12.54 -14.62 14.66
N GLY A 14 13.51 -15.32 14.11
CA GLY A 14 14.90 -15.35 14.61
C GLY A 14 15.56 -13.97 14.53
N LEU A 15 15.38 -13.23 13.44
CA LEU A 15 15.91 -11.88 13.29
C LEU A 15 15.27 -10.90 14.29
N VAL A 16 13.94 -10.97 14.50
CA VAL A 16 13.24 -10.17 15.50
C VAL A 16 13.74 -10.49 16.91
N ALA A 17 13.90 -11.76 17.26
CA ALA A 17 14.44 -12.17 18.55
C ALA A 17 15.86 -11.63 18.78
N GLY A 18 16.72 -11.70 17.78
CA GLY A 18 18.06 -11.09 17.80
C GLY A 18 18.01 -9.58 18.05
N LEU A 19 17.15 -8.88 17.31
CA LEU A 19 16.99 -7.43 17.46
C LEU A 19 16.48 -7.05 18.86
N VAL A 20 15.54 -7.81 19.43
CA VAL A 20 15.04 -7.60 20.79
C VAL A 20 16.14 -7.82 21.83
N LYS A 21 16.98 -8.85 21.64
CA LYS A 21 18.12 -9.11 22.51
C LYS A 21 19.09 -7.92 22.52
N ASP A 22 19.41 -7.37 21.37
CA ASP A 22 20.35 -6.26 21.22
C ASP A 22 19.79 -4.91 21.73
N ARG A 23 18.49 -4.67 21.55
CA ARG A 23 17.81 -3.41 21.89
C ARG A 23 17.09 -3.45 23.24
N GLY A 24 16.95 -4.60 23.87
CA GLY A 24 16.35 -4.81 25.18
C GLY A 24 14.82 -4.98 25.18
N SER A 25 14.11 -4.50 24.14
CA SER A 25 12.67 -4.74 23.97
C SER A 25 12.25 -4.53 22.51
N LEU A 26 11.12 -5.14 22.11
CA LEU A 26 10.54 -4.95 20.79
C LEU A 26 10.12 -3.49 20.56
N SER A 27 9.54 -2.85 21.57
CA SER A 27 9.14 -1.43 21.49
C SER A 27 10.33 -0.51 21.21
N LYS A 28 11.47 -0.74 21.88
CA LYS A 28 12.71 0.03 21.62
C LYS A 28 13.29 -0.30 20.24
N ALA A 29 13.20 -1.56 19.81
CA ALA A 29 13.68 -1.97 18.49
C ALA A 29 12.86 -1.32 17.36
N LEU A 30 11.58 -1.09 17.59
CA LEU A 30 10.63 -0.53 16.63
C LEU A 30 10.45 0.99 16.74
N SER A 31 10.99 1.65 17.80
CA SER A 31 10.76 3.09 18.05
C SER A 31 11.09 3.98 16.83
N ASP A 32 12.13 3.63 16.09
CA ASP A 32 12.57 4.37 14.89
C ASP A 32 11.63 4.16 13.67
N TYR A 33 10.69 3.21 13.77
CA TYR A 33 9.76 2.83 12.69
C TYR A 33 8.29 3.12 13.02
N LEU A 34 8.00 3.63 14.22
CA LEU A 34 6.62 3.89 14.68
C LEU A 34 6.04 5.23 14.19
N ASP A 35 6.79 6.00 13.41
CA ASP A 35 6.39 7.33 12.91
C ASP A 35 5.59 7.23 11.59
N PHE A 36 5.03 6.07 11.27
CA PHE A 36 4.22 5.87 10.06
C PHE A 36 2.85 5.30 10.40
N PHE A 37 1.83 5.91 9.82
CA PHE A 37 0.43 5.52 9.98
C PHE A 37 -0.08 4.93 8.67
N VAL A 38 -0.77 3.80 8.77
CA VAL A 38 -1.30 3.07 7.62
C VAL A 38 -2.82 3.03 7.69
N SER A 39 -3.45 3.53 6.65
CA SER A 39 -4.90 3.41 6.43
C SER A 39 -5.16 2.53 5.21
N LYS A 40 -6.19 1.68 5.26
CA LYS A 40 -6.49 0.72 4.20
C LYS A 40 -7.99 0.54 4.00
N THR A 41 -8.37 0.26 2.76
CA THR A 41 -9.74 -0.08 2.39
C THR A 41 -9.77 -1.06 1.21
N THR A 42 -10.96 -1.59 0.94
CA THR A 42 -11.24 -2.40 -0.25
C THR A 42 -12.46 -1.86 -0.97
N LEU A 43 -12.48 -1.95 -2.30
CA LEU A 43 -13.65 -1.68 -3.14
C LEU A 43 -14.00 -2.94 -3.92
N GLU A 44 -15.29 -3.17 -4.16
CA GLU A 44 -15.71 -4.19 -5.14
C GLU A 44 -15.11 -3.85 -6.52
N TYR A 45 -14.56 -4.86 -7.17
CA TYR A 45 -13.85 -4.67 -8.43
C TYR A 45 -14.06 -5.85 -9.37
N ASN A 46 -14.51 -5.55 -10.59
CA ASN A 46 -14.65 -6.53 -11.64
C ASN A 46 -13.72 -6.21 -12.81
N ALA A 47 -12.64 -6.99 -12.93
CA ALA A 47 -11.62 -6.81 -13.96
C ALA A 47 -12.15 -7.04 -15.40
N SER A 48 -13.26 -7.77 -15.56
CA SER A 48 -13.90 -7.99 -16.88
C SER A 48 -14.66 -6.75 -17.35
N LYS A 49 -15.17 -5.93 -16.41
CA LYS A 49 -15.83 -4.64 -16.73
C LYS A 49 -14.83 -3.52 -16.93
N LEU A 50 -13.82 -3.46 -16.08
CA LEU A 50 -12.77 -2.43 -16.12
C LEU A 50 -11.41 -3.11 -15.93
N PRO A 51 -10.60 -3.31 -16.97
CA PRO A 51 -9.24 -3.82 -16.83
C PRO A 51 -8.39 -2.93 -15.90
N PHE A 52 -7.55 -3.55 -15.05
CA PHE A 52 -6.73 -2.81 -14.08
C PHE A 52 -5.81 -1.77 -14.74
N ALA A 53 -5.23 -2.12 -15.90
CA ALA A 53 -4.40 -1.18 -16.66
C ALA A 53 -5.16 0.09 -17.11
N GLU A 54 -6.45 -0.05 -17.42
CA GLU A 54 -7.30 1.10 -17.76
C GLU A 54 -7.59 1.99 -16.55
N LEU A 55 -7.90 1.38 -15.40
CA LEU A 55 -8.05 2.09 -14.14
C LEU A 55 -6.77 2.85 -13.77
N VAL A 56 -5.61 2.18 -13.87
CA VAL A 56 -4.30 2.80 -13.57
C VAL A 56 -4.03 3.98 -14.51
N ARG A 57 -4.27 3.82 -15.82
CA ARG A 57 -4.10 4.92 -16.79
C ARG A 57 -4.96 6.12 -16.42
N TRP A 58 -6.24 5.88 -16.13
CA TRP A 58 -7.16 6.94 -15.71
C TRP A 58 -6.73 7.62 -14.42
N LEU A 59 -6.30 6.85 -13.40
CA LEU A 59 -5.79 7.41 -12.15
C LEU A 59 -4.56 8.32 -12.38
N LYS A 60 -3.63 7.92 -13.24
CA LYS A 60 -2.49 8.75 -13.62
C LYS A 60 -2.91 10.07 -14.26
N GLU A 61 -3.94 10.06 -15.10
CA GLU A 61 -4.50 11.28 -15.71
C GLU A 61 -5.12 12.21 -14.67
N GLN A 62 -5.82 11.65 -13.65
CA GLN A 62 -6.42 12.43 -12.56
C GLN A 62 -5.38 12.98 -11.57
N THR A 63 -4.22 12.34 -11.48
CA THR A 63 -3.13 12.70 -10.54
C THR A 63 -1.89 13.20 -11.28
N ARG A 64 -2.09 14.02 -12.32
CA ARG A 64 -0.98 14.56 -13.15
C ARG A 64 0.07 15.25 -12.26
N GLY A 65 1.34 14.92 -12.50
CA GLY A 65 2.47 15.44 -11.74
C GLY A 65 2.83 14.61 -10.49
N THR A 66 1.97 13.68 -10.05
CA THR A 66 2.31 12.76 -8.97
C THR A 66 3.28 11.69 -9.48
N ARG A 67 4.36 11.44 -8.75
CA ARG A 67 5.27 10.31 -9.03
C ARG A 67 4.54 9.00 -8.81
N TYR A 68 4.84 8.00 -9.64
CA TYR A 68 4.29 6.65 -9.45
C TYR A 68 5.33 5.58 -9.80
N ILE A 69 5.11 4.38 -9.23
CA ILE A 69 5.82 3.15 -9.55
C ILE A 69 4.77 2.12 -9.94
N GLU A 70 4.95 1.43 -11.07
CA GLU A 70 4.06 0.40 -11.56
C GLU A 70 4.83 -0.90 -11.81
N MET A 71 4.44 -1.96 -11.09
CA MET A 71 5.02 -3.30 -11.18
C MET A 71 3.92 -4.37 -10.99
N GLY A 72 2.86 -4.32 -11.83
CA GLY A 72 1.66 -5.14 -11.65
C GLY A 72 0.63 -4.54 -10.69
N ASP A 73 1.10 -3.84 -9.66
CA ASP A 73 0.35 -2.92 -8.80
C ASP A 73 0.80 -1.50 -9.13
N VAL A 74 0.08 -0.47 -8.66
CA VAL A 74 0.51 0.93 -8.82
C VAL A 74 0.65 1.61 -7.46
N LYS A 75 1.79 2.27 -7.25
CA LYS A 75 2.09 3.07 -6.07
C LYS A 75 2.26 4.52 -6.48
N PHE A 76 1.40 5.40 -5.98
CA PHE A 76 1.52 6.84 -6.12
C PHE A 76 2.28 7.41 -4.92
N ILE A 77 3.23 8.31 -5.16
CA ILE A 77 4.12 8.88 -4.15
C ILE A 77 3.93 10.38 -4.13
N GLU A 78 3.51 10.90 -2.97
CA GLU A 78 3.28 12.32 -2.72
C GLU A 78 4.18 12.81 -1.58
N GLU A 79 4.22 14.10 -1.36
CA GLU A 79 5.01 14.72 -0.30
C GLU A 79 4.56 14.25 1.10
N SER A 80 3.25 14.08 1.29
CA SER A 80 2.66 13.65 2.57
C SER A 80 2.74 12.15 2.82
N GLY A 81 3.03 11.32 1.80
CA GLY A 81 3.06 9.86 1.93
C GLY A 81 2.89 9.15 0.59
N TRP A 82 2.38 7.93 0.62
CA TRP A 82 2.14 7.14 -0.59
C TRP A 82 0.83 6.35 -0.52
N VAL A 83 0.32 6.00 -1.70
CA VAL A 83 -0.85 5.13 -1.86
C VAL A 83 -0.52 3.98 -2.79
N LEU A 84 -0.76 2.75 -2.36
CA LEU A 84 -0.65 1.54 -3.16
C LEU A 84 -2.05 1.05 -3.54
N ILE A 85 -2.27 0.81 -4.82
CA ILE A 85 -3.51 0.28 -5.37
C ILE A 85 -3.20 -1.03 -6.10
N ARG A 86 -3.90 -2.09 -5.74
CA ARG A 86 -3.72 -3.42 -6.32
C ARG A 86 -5.04 -4.16 -6.50
N ALA A 87 -5.18 -4.84 -7.63
CA ALA A 87 -6.27 -5.79 -7.84
C ALA A 87 -5.95 -7.11 -7.11
N SER A 88 -6.92 -7.65 -6.38
CA SER A 88 -6.75 -8.96 -5.77
C SER A 88 -6.82 -10.06 -6.84
N ARG A 89 -5.93 -11.05 -6.73
CA ARG A 89 -5.89 -12.21 -7.64
C ARG A 89 -6.88 -13.31 -7.25
N THR A 90 -7.40 -13.27 -6.03
CA THR A 90 -8.24 -14.34 -5.45
C THR A 90 -9.65 -13.89 -5.13
N GLN A 91 -9.91 -12.60 -5.14
CA GLN A 91 -11.20 -11.99 -4.78
C GLN A 91 -11.53 -10.84 -5.74
N PRO A 92 -12.81 -10.57 -6.03
CA PRO A 92 -13.21 -9.47 -6.90
C PRO A 92 -13.13 -8.12 -6.15
N VAL A 93 -11.95 -7.75 -5.66
CA VAL A 93 -11.73 -6.53 -4.90
C VAL A 93 -10.46 -5.78 -5.34
N LEU A 94 -10.54 -4.47 -5.28
CA LEU A 94 -9.43 -3.56 -5.35
C LEU A 94 -8.99 -3.22 -3.91
N ARG A 95 -7.72 -3.39 -3.59
CA ARG A 95 -7.15 -3.03 -2.28
C ARG A 95 -6.42 -1.71 -2.42
N ILE A 96 -6.70 -0.78 -1.52
CA ILE A 96 -6.07 0.53 -1.47
C ILE A 96 -5.47 0.69 -0.07
N VAL A 97 -4.19 1.01 -0.03
CA VAL A 97 -3.41 1.21 1.19
C VAL A 97 -2.70 2.54 1.09
N ALA A 98 -2.84 3.38 2.09
CA ALA A 98 -2.11 4.64 2.21
C ALA A 98 -1.22 4.61 3.46
N GLU A 99 -0.04 5.21 3.36
CA GLU A 99 0.88 5.40 4.47
C GLU A 99 1.40 6.83 4.47
N ALA A 100 1.44 7.44 5.65
CA ALA A 100 1.95 8.80 5.87
C ALA A 100 2.58 8.93 7.26
N ARG A 101 3.20 10.08 7.54
CA ARG A 101 3.82 10.36 8.84
C ARG A 101 2.82 10.69 9.95
N ASP A 102 1.58 10.96 9.62
CA ASP A 102 0.49 11.19 10.57
C ASP A 102 -0.81 10.55 10.07
N GLN A 103 -1.71 10.23 11.01
CA GLN A 103 -2.96 9.55 10.71
C GLN A 103 -3.86 10.35 9.76
N LYS A 104 -3.95 11.66 9.97
CA LYS A 104 -4.79 12.54 9.16
C LYS A 104 -4.35 12.55 7.69
N SER A 105 -3.04 12.60 7.45
CA SER A 105 -2.48 12.53 6.09
C SER A 105 -2.72 11.18 5.46
N ALA A 106 -2.55 10.06 6.20
CA ALA A 106 -2.85 8.72 5.70
C ALA A 106 -4.32 8.57 5.32
N ASP A 107 -5.25 9.02 6.18
CA ASP A 107 -6.69 8.99 5.93
C ASP A 107 -7.09 9.87 4.73
N SER A 108 -6.52 11.06 4.63
CA SER A 108 -6.74 11.98 3.50
C SER A 108 -6.32 11.38 2.17
N LEU A 109 -5.12 10.80 2.12
CA LEU A 109 -4.61 10.10 0.93
C LEU A 109 -5.52 8.93 0.56
N LEU A 110 -5.87 8.10 1.55
CA LEU A 110 -6.76 6.96 1.33
C LEU A 110 -8.10 7.40 0.77
N LEU A 111 -8.75 8.39 1.39
CA LEU A 111 -10.05 8.91 0.97
C LEU A 111 -10.02 9.46 -0.46
N ARG A 112 -9.00 10.24 -0.80
CA ARG A 112 -8.85 10.83 -2.13
C ARG A 112 -8.73 9.77 -3.21
N PHE A 113 -7.81 8.81 -3.06
CA PHE A 113 -7.62 7.76 -4.06
C PHE A 113 -8.77 6.76 -4.11
N THR A 114 -9.41 6.48 -2.98
CA THR A 114 -10.64 5.67 -2.92
C THR A 114 -11.78 6.33 -3.69
N SER A 115 -11.97 7.65 -3.52
CA SER A 115 -13.01 8.42 -4.23
C SER A 115 -12.74 8.47 -5.73
N LEU A 116 -11.48 8.65 -6.15
CA LEU A 116 -11.10 8.58 -7.54
C LEU A 116 -11.39 7.20 -8.14
N ALA A 117 -10.92 6.12 -7.51
CA ALA A 117 -11.15 4.76 -7.99
C ALA A 117 -12.65 4.44 -8.08
N ARG A 118 -13.43 4.78 -7.05
CA ARG A 118 -14.89 4.56 -7.04
C ARG A 118 -15.58 5.28 -8.19
N ARG A 119 -15.27 6.55 -8.43
CA ARG A 119 -15.84 7.33 -9.54
C ARG A 119 -15.61 6.65 -10.90
N LYS A 120 -14.42 6.07 -11.12
CA LYS A 120 -14.14 5.34 -12.37
C LYS A 120 -14.89 4.00 -12.42
N LEU A 121 -15.00 3.29 -11.31
CA LEU A 121 -15.73 2.02 -11.22
C LEU A 121 -17.24 2.20 -11.46
N GLU A 122 -17.83 3.28 -10.99
CA GLU A 122 -19.26 3.59 -11.14
C GLU A 122 -19.61 4.11 -12.55
N SER A 123 -18.65 4.64 -13.29
CA SER A 123 -18.84 5.15 -14.65
C SER A 123 -18.70 4.09 -15.76
N ASN A 124 -18.41 2.86 -15.37
CA ASN A 124 -18.25 1.70 -16.25
C ASN A 124 -19.24 0.59 -15.88
#